data_8989fd72bc9e8f6c9094c80ded70e3ab
#
_entry.id   8989fd72bc9e8f6c9094c80ded70e3ab
#
_cell.length_a   1.000
_cell.length_b   1.000
_cell.length_c   1.000
_cell.angle_alpha   90.00
_cell.angle_beta   90.00
_cell.angle_gamma   90.00
#
_symmetry.space_group_name_H-M   'P 1'
#
loop_
_entity.id
_entity.type
_entity.pdbx_description
1 polymer ?
#
loop_
_entity_poly.entity_id
_entity_poly.type
_entity_poly.pdbx_seq_one_letter_code
_entity_poly.pdbx_strand_id
1 'polypeptide(L)'
;PVVKLLNKVPSKPSYFETILISINDFLVMKYLKGDINYLSLNNNLVTLIKKPYFTRFYKSNPKNIIDIRIMVKKVVSYLNKTKLN
;
A
#
# COMPACT_ATOMS: atom_id res chain seq x y z
N PRO A 1 -12.68 2.96 3.60
CA PRO A 1 -12.55 1.55 3.27
C PRO A 1 -11.78 1.31 1.99
N VAL A 2 -11.18 0.15 1.91
CA VAL A 2 -10.35 -0.23 0.79
C VAL A 2 -11.11 -0.23 -0.52
N VAL A 3 -12.35 -0.69 -0.53
CA VAL A 3 -13.18 -0.75 -1.74
C VAL A 3 -13.35 0.62 -2.38
N LYS A 4 -13.61 1.64 -1.59
CA LYS A 4 -13.76 3.00 -2.11
C LYS A 4 -12.46 3.55 -2.67
N LEU A 5 -11.33 3.20 -2.05
CA LEU A 5 -10.01 3.60 -2.54
C LEU A 5 -9.69 2.93 -3.87
N LEU A 6 -10.01 1.65 -4.00
CA LEU A 6 -9.80 0.92 -5.25
C LEU A 6 -10.66 1.46 -6.39
N ASN A 7 -11.88 1.88 -6.09
CA ASN A 7 -12.77 2.45 -7.11
C ASN A 7 -12.29 3.79 -7.66
N LYS A 8 -11.36 4.45 -6.97
CA LYS A 8 -10.78 5.71 -7.42
C LYS A 8 -9.50 5.52 -8.21
N VAL A 9 -9.03 4.28 -8.37
CA VAL A 9 -7.81 3.99 -9.11
C VAL A 9 -8.05 4.27 -10.59
N PRO A 10 -7.13 5.00 -11.25
CA PRO A 10 -7.29 5.28 -12.69
C PRO A 10 -7.25 4.01 -13.51
N SER A 11 -7.87 4.04 -14.70
CA SER A 11 -7.96 2.90 -15.60
C SER A 11 -6.59 2.41 -16.08
N LYS A 12 -5.59 3.30 -16.14
CA LYS A 12 -4.23 2.92 -16.52
C LYS A 12 -3.46 2.49 -15.27
N PRO A 13 -2.64 1.43 -15.35
CA PRO A 13 -1.81 1.01 -14.21
C PRO A 13 -0.93 2.16 -13.72
N SER A 14 -0.85 2.32 -12.42
CA SER A 14 -0.02 3.34 -11.80
C SER A 14 0.61 2.77 -10.54
N TYR A 15 1.66 3.45 -10.05
CA TYR A 15 2.27 3.05 -8.78
C TYR A 15 1.32 3.22 -7.60
N PHE A 16 0.34 4.14 -7.70
CA PHE A 16 -0.66 4.25 -6.64
C PHE A 16 -1.38 2.93 -6.40
N GLU A 17 -1.82 2.28 -7.48
CA GLU A 17 -2.51 0.99 -7.40
C GLU A 17 -1.61 -0.08 -6.78
N THR A 18 -0.36 -0.17 -7.26
CA THR A 18 0.60 -1.14 -6.73
C THR A 18 0.86 -0.91 -5.25
N ILE A 19 1.07 0.34 -4.85
CA ILE A 19 1.37 0.69 -3.47
C ILE A 19 0.16 0.40 -2.57
N LEU A 20 -1.03 0.78 -3.01
CA LEU A 20 -2.25 0.55 -2.24
C LEU A 20 -2.46 -0.95 -1.96
N ILE A 21 -2.34 -1.78 -3.00
CA ILE A 21 -2.53 -3.21 -2.86
C ILE A 21 -1.45 -3.81 -1.96
N SER A 22 -0.20 -3.38 -2.11
CA SER A 22 0.90 -3.90 -1.30
C SER A 22 0.74 -3.55 0.18
N ILE A 23 0.33 -2.32 0.49
CA ILE A 23 0.07 -1.91 1.87
C ILE A 23 -1.09 -2.71 2.45
N ASN A 24 -2.17 -2.83 1.68
CA ASN A 24 -3.34 -3.58 2.12
C ASN A 24 -2.99 -5.04 2.44
N ASP A 25 -2.27 -5.69 1.55
CA ASP A 25 -1.88 -7.09 1.76
C ASP A 25 -1.02 -7.25 3.01
N PHE A 26 -0.07 -6.34 3.22
CA PHE A 26 0.79 -6.36 4.40
C PHE A 26 -0.05 -6.22 5.68
N LEU A 27 -0.99 -5.29 5.70
CA LEU A 27 -1.83 -5.05 6.87
C LEU A 27 -2.80 -6.21 7.13
N VAL A 28 -3.34 -6.81 6.07
CA VAL A 28 -4.22 -7.97 6.19
C VAL A 28 -3.47 -9.13 6.82
N MET A 29 -2.21 -9.37 6.41
CA MET A 29 -1.38 -10.40 7.02
C MET A 29 -1.18 -10.16 8.52
N LYS A 30 -0.92 -8.91 8.91
CA LYS A 30 -0.78 -8.54 10.32
C LYS A 30 -2.08 -8.77 11.09
N TYR A 31 -3.19 -8.43 10.48
CA TYR A 31 -4.51 -8.65 11.08
C TYR A 31 -4.78 -10.15 11.28
N LEU A 32 -4.50 -10.97 10.28
CA LEU A 32 -4.73 -12.41 10.35
C LEU A 32 -3.84 -13.09 11.39
N LYS A 33 -2.66 -12.55 11.63
CA LYS A 33 -1.76 -13.04 12.68
C LYS A 33 -2.13 -12.54 14.07
N GLY A 34 -3.10 -11.64 14.16
CA GLY A 34 -3.52 -11.06 15.44
C GLY A 34 -2.64 -9.92 15.94
N ASP A 35 -1.71 -9.42 15.11
CA ASP A 35 -0.82 -8.33 15.50
C ASP A 35 -1.53 -6.98 15.59
N ILE A 36 -2.59 -6.80 14.78
CA ILE A 36 -3.41 -5.58 14.80
C ILE A 36 -4.88 -5.98 14.71
N ASN A 37 -5.77 -5.11 15.19
CA ASN A 37 -7.20 -5.34 15.06
C ASN A 37 -7.75 -4.71 13.77
N TYR A 38 -9.03 -4.93 13.47
CA TYR A 38 -9.65 -4.46 12.24
C TYR A 38 -9.62 -2.93 12.12
N LEU A 39 -9.92 -2.23 13.22
CA LEU A 39 -9.89 -0.76 13.23
C LEU A 39 -8.48 -0.25 12.93
N SER A 40 -7.48 -0.84 13.56
CA SER A 40 -6.08 -0.50 13.35
C SER A 40 -5.67 -0.75 11.90
N LEU A 41 -6.15 -1.84 11.28
CA LEU A 41 -5.87 -2.12 9.88
C LEU A 41 -6.33 -0.96 8.99
N ASN A 42 -7.57 -0.53 9.15
CA ASN A 42 -8.12 0.56 8.33
C ASN A 42 -7.42 1.89 8.59
N ASN A 43 -7.14 2.21 9.85
CA ASN A 43 -6.48 3.45 10.20
C ASN A 43 -5.06 3.51 9.65
N ASN A 44 -4.32 2.41 9.73
CA ASN A 44 -2.96 2.33 9.19
C ASN A 44 -2.97 2.42 7.67
N LEU A 45 -3.93 1.79 7.00
CA LEU A 45 -4.02 1.87 5.55
C LEU A 45 -4.17 3.33 5.10
N VAL A 46 -5.13 4.06 5.69
CA VAL A 46 -5.38 5.46 5.33
C VAL A 46 -4.17 6.33 5.63
N THR A 47 -3.52 6.11 6.77
CA THR A 47 -2.35 6.89 7.17
C THR A 47 -1.17 6.62 6.25
N LEU A 48 -0.89 5.35 5.95
CA LEU A 48 0.28 4.96 5.17
C LEU A 48 0.22 5.43 3.73
N ILE A 49 -0.95 5.35 3.08
CA ILE A 49 -1.05 5.78 1.67
C ILE A 49 -0.86 7.27 1.50
N LYS A 50 -0.94 8.05 2.57
CA LYS A 50 -0.72 9.51 2.55
C LYS A 50 0.72 9.89 2.86
N LYS A 51 1.58 8.94 3.20
CA LYS A 51 2.98 9.24 3.53
C LYS A 51 3.72 9.77 2.31
N PRO A 52 4.54 10.83 2.45
CA PRO A 52 5.31 11.38 1.33
C PRO A 52 6.19 10.35 0.65
N TYR A 53 6.70 9.36 1.40
CA TYR A 53 7.50 8.28 0.84
C TYR A 53 6.77 7.58 -0.31
N PHE A 54 5.45 7.41 -0.18
CA PHE A 54 4.64 6.75 -1.20
C PHE A 54 4.05 7.73 -2.21
N THR A 55 3.56 8.89 -1.75
CA THR A 55 2.86 9.84 -2.62
C THR A 55 3.73 10.35 -3.75
N ARG A 56 5.04 10.42 -3.54
CA ARG A 56 5.98 10.85 -4.57
C ARG A 56 5.98 9.96 -5.80
N PHE A 57 5.50 8.71 -5.67
CA PHE A 57 5.44 7.76 -6.78
C PHE A 57 4.09 7.75 -7.50
N TYR A 58 3.06 8.39 -6.95
CA TYR A 58 1.69 8.24 -7.45
C TYR A 58 1.47 8.80 -8.85
N LYS A 59 2.30 9.74 -9.27
CA LYS A 59 2.22 10.34 -10.60
C LYS A 59 2.99 9.57 -11.66
N SER A 60 3.78 8.59 -11.24
CA SER A 60 4.58 7.78 -12.15
C SER A 60 3.89 6.47 -12.46
N ASN A 61 4.18 5.91 -13.62
CA ASN A 61 3.60 4.64 -14.05
C ASN A 61 4.71 3.62 -14.23
N PRO A 62 4.47 2.35 -13.84
CA PRO A 62 5.43 1.29 -14.14
C PRO A 62 5.47 1.04 -15.64
N LYS A 63 6.65 0.77 -16.18
CA LYS A 63 6.83 0.49 -17.61
C LYS A 63 6.65 -0.99 -17.92
N ASN A 64 6.89 -1.86 -16.93
CA ASN A 64 6.79 -3.30 -17.11
C ASN A 64 6.60 -3.96 -15.75
N ILE A 65 6.47 -5.29 -15.76
CA ILE A 65 6.21 -6.05 -14.53
C ILE A 65 7.40 -6.01 -13.56
N ILE A 66 8.61 -5.82 -14.09
CA ILE A 66 9.80 -5.73 -13.22
C ILE A 66 9.72 -4.48 -12.34
N ASP A 67 9.27 -3.36 -12.92
CA ASP A 67 9.08 -2.12 -12.16
C ASP A 67 8.06 -2.31 -11.04
N ILE A 68 6.99 -3.05 -11.33
CA ILE A 68 5.96 -3.35 -10.33
C ILE A 68 6.56 -4.17 -9.19
N ARG A 69 7.35 -5.21 -9.50
CA ARG A 69 7.99 -6.04 -8.49
C ARG A 69 8.96 -5.26 -7.62
N ILE A 70 9.72 -4.35 -8.25
CA ILE A 70 10.65 -3.49 -7.51
C ILE A 70 9.87 -2.60 -6.54
N MET A 71 8.76 -2.02 -6.99
CA MET A 71 7.93 -1.17 -6.14
C MET A 71 7.35 -1.96 -4.96
N VAL A 72 6.85 -3.17 -5.19
CA VAL A 72 6.33 -4.03 -4.11
C VAL A 72 7.41 -4.27 -3.06
N LYS A 73 8.65 -4.57 -3.48
CA LYS A 73 9.75 -4.77 -2.55
C LYS A 73 10.06 -3.52 -1.74
N LYS A 74 10.01 -2.34 -2.37
CA LYS A 74 10.23 -1.07 -1.68
C LYS A 74 9.17 -0.83 -0.62
N VAL A 75 7.91 -1.10 -0.95
CA VAL A 75 6.79 -0.94 -0.02
C VAL A 75 6.96 -1.87 1.17
N VAL A 76 7.20 -3.15 0.92
CA VAL A 76 7.35 -4.13 2.00
C VAL A 76 8.54 -3.80 2.89
N SER A 77 9.67 -3.40 2.30
CA SER A 77 10.85 -3.00 3.05
C SER A 77 10.55 -1.81 3.97
N TYR A 78 9.84 -0.82 3.45
CA TYR A 78 9.44 0.35 4.25
C TYR A 78 8.53 -0.06 5.41
N LEU A 79 7.53 -0.90 5.13
CA LEU A 79 6.56 -1.32 6.14
C LEU A 79 7.18 -2.17 7.23
N ASN A 80 8.16 -3.01 6.89
CA ASN A 80 8.87 -3.81 7.88
C ASN A 80 9.67 -2.96 8.86
N LYS A 81 10.06 -1.75 8.46
CA LYS A 81 10.78 -0.80 9.31
C LYS A 81 9.85 0.15 10.04
N THR A 82 8.57 0.16 9.68
CA THR A 82 7.60 1.10 10.24
C THR A 82 6.87 0.44 11.40
N LYS A 83 6.73 1.21 12.50
CA LYS A 83 5.98 0.75 13.65
C LYS A 83 4.50 0.99 13.40
N LEU A 84 3.69 -0.05 13.44
CA LEU A 84 2.25 0.06 13.27
C LEU A 84 1.55 0.33 14.61
N ASN A 85 0.49 1.09 14.52
CA ASN A 85 -0.33 1.38 15.70
C ASN A 85 -1.38 0.29 15.97
#